data_1bb38deb980d8a1b4387dba47b3c4278
#
_entry.id   1bb38deb980d8a1b4387dba47b3c4278
#
_cell.length_a   1.000
_cell.length_b   1.000
_cell.length_c   1.000
_cell.angle_alpha   90.00
_cell.angle_beta   90.00
_cell.angle_gamma   90.00
#
_symmetry.space_group_name_H-M   'P 1'
#
loop_
_entity.id
_entity.type
_entity.pdbx_description
1 polymer ?
#
loop_
_entity_poly.entity_id
_entity_poly.type
_entity_poly.pdbx_seq_one_letter_code
_entity_poly.pdbx_strand_id
1 'polypeptide(L)'
;MLGAPSRGPGSTTTVRIQVLGSSAGGGCPQWNCACTNCRGARDGSVRVEARTQECVAVSSDDGKAWFLVNASPEIRAQIESCTALHPREVRDSPIAGILLTNGDLDHTLGLLCLREWQRLVIYATDTVRRGFVENNVLYRTLQRFAGQVSWRSLPPGEEVDLGTASGLCVEAFPVPGKPPVHLEGLGTPSPADNVALRIREPATGRVLVYASAVARVTPELLAAADAADCLFFDGTFWSEDELCEVGSDKRAKDLAHLPIGGESGSLAALSPLHRPQRIYIHLNNTNPVLREDSPERVAVERAGFRIACDGMEIAL
;
A
#
# COMPACT_ATOMS: atom_id res chain seq x y z
N MET A 1 -9.44 -4.18 -41.19
CA MET A 1 -8.17 -3.76 -40.57
C MET A 1 -8.26 -2.26 -40.27
N LEU A 2 -8.63 -1.89 -39.06
CA LEU A 2 -8.61 -0.52 -38.61
C LEU A 2 -7.33 -0.36 -37.75
N GLY A 3 -6.38 0.42 -38.24
CA GLY A 3 -5.10 0.67 -37.57
C GLY A 3 -5.32 1.38 -36.26
N ALA A 4 -4.59 0.94 -35.23
CA ALA A 4 -4.51 1.62 -33.96
C ALA A 4 -3.96 3.05 -34.18
N PRO A 5 -4.49 4.08 -33.48
CA PRO A 5 -3.95 5.43 -33.60
C PRO A 5 -2.52 5.46 -33.07
N SER A 6 -1.57 5.86 -33.93
CA SER A 6 -0.18 6.12 -33.55
C SER A 6 -0.15 7.26 -32.54
N ARG A 7 0.36 7.02 -31.35
CA ARG A 7 0.69 8.09 -30.38
C ARG A 7 1.75 8.99 -31.02
N GLY A 8 1.49 10.29 -31.07
CA GLY A 8 2.43 11.27 -31.60
C GLY A 8 3.71 11.36 -30.73
N PRO A 9 4.88 11.76 -31.31
CA PRO A 9 6.11 11.91 -30.56
C PRO A 9 6.01 13.16 -29.66
N GLY A 10 5.98 12.97 -28.34
CA GLY A 10 6.05 14.08 -27.38
C GLY A 10 5.37 13.88 -26.00
N SER A 11 4.66 12.78 -25.75
CA SER A 11 4.16 12.50 -24.39
C SER A 11 5.21 11.66 -23.65
N THR A 12 5.99 12.29 -22.78
CA THR A 12 6.75 11.57 -21.75
C THR A 12 5.73 11.02 -20.77
N THR A 13 5.31 9.77 -20.98
CA THR A 13 4.45 9.06 -20.03
C THR A 13 5.16 9.01 -18.69
N THR A 14 4.58 9.58 -17.66
CA THR A 14 5.16 9.66 -16.33
C THR A 14 4.31 8.81 -15.40
N VAL A 15 4.90 7.85 -14.70
CA VAL A 15 4.19 7.13 -13.65
C VAL A 15 3.98 8.08 -12.49
N ARG A 16 2.71 8.35 -12.17
CA ARG A 16 2.29 9.21 -11.06
C ARG A 16 1.85 8.37 -9.90
N ILE A 17 2.33 8.69 -8.72
CA ILE A 17 2.02 8.00 -7.48
C ILE A 17 1.52 9.03 -6.46
N GLN A 18 0.37 8.74 -5.82
CA GLN A 18 -0.25 9.55 -4.78
C GLN A 18 -0.36 8.68 -3.52
N VAL A 19 0.26 9.08 -2.43
CA VAL A 19 0.04 8.46 -1.13
C VAL A 19 -1.26 9.01 -0.56
N LEU A 20 -2.29 8.18 -0.45
CA LEU A 20 -3.59 8.57 0.08
C LEU A 20 -3.64 8.43 1.60
N GLY A 21 -2.97 7.41 2.11
CA GLY A 21 -2.77 7.14 3.52
C GLY A 21 -1.44 6.44 3.75
N SER A 22 -0.80 6.69 4.88
CA SER A 22 0.58 6.27 5.14
C SER A 22 0.77 5.51 6.46
N SER A 23 -0.26 5.41 7.30
CA SER A 23 -0.20 4.72 8.59
C SER A 23 -0.57 3.24 8.47
N ALA A 24 -0.09 2.45 9.42
CA ALA A 24 -0.55 1.08 9.64
C ALA A 24 -1.98 1.05 10.20
N GLY A 25 -2.50 -0.15 10.45
CA GLY A 25 -3.83 -0.37 11.03
C GLY A 25 -4.08 0.48 12.27
N GLY A 26 -5.24 1.14 12.31
CA GLY A 26 -5.65 2.05 13.38
C GLY A 26 -5.35 3.53 13.13
N GLY A 27 -4.51 3.87 12.14
CA GLY A 27 -4.18 5.26 11.81
C GLY A 27 -3.32 5.98 12.86
N CYS A 28 -2.96 7.22 12.59
CA CYS A 28 -2.30 8.10 13.55
C CYS A 28 -3.00 9.48 13.54
N PRO A 29 -3.57 9.95 14.69
CA PRO A 29 -3.63 9.30 16.00
C PRO A 29 -4.59 8.11 16.04
N GLN A 30 -4.18 7.02 16.69
CA GLN A 30 -5.06 5.88 16.91
C GLN A 30 -6.12 6.22 17.95
N TRP A 31 -7.38 5.80 17.72
CA TRP A 31 -8.56 6.25 18.48
C TRP A 31 -8.48 5.98 20.00
N ASN A 32 -7.85 4.89 20.42
CA ASN A 32 -7.71 4.45 21.81
C ASN A 32 -6.30 4.63 22.37
N CYS A 33 -5.42 5.38 21.72
CA CYS A 33 -4.03 5.57 22.12
C CYS A 33 -3.75 7.01 22.53
N ALA A 34 -2.96 7.17 23.60
CA ALA A 34 -2.45 8.44 24.09
C ALA A 34 -0.91 8.44 24.22
N CYS A 35 -0.20 7.65 23.41
CA CYS A 35 1.26 7.72 23.32
C CYS A 35 1.72 9.11 22.87
N THR A 36 3.00 9.38 22.93
CA THR A 36 3.59 10.68 22.59
C THR A 36 3.16 11.14 21.19
N ASN A 37 3.19 10.25 20.18
CA ASN A 37 2.81 10.59 18.81
C ASN A 37 1.31 10.91 18.71
N CYS A 38 0.45 10.07 19.29
CA CYS A 38 -0.99 10.27 19.22
C CYS A 38 -1.47 11.53 19.97
N ARG A 39 -0.84 11.88 21.07
CA ARG A 39 -1.09 13.18 21.76
C ARG A 39 -0.61 14.32 20.89
N GLY A 40 0.64 14.28 20.43
CA GLY A 40 1.20 15.32 19.57
C GLY A 40 0.36 15.60 18.33
N ALA A 41 -0.13 14.54 17.66
CA ALA A 41 -1.01 14.68 16.49
C ALA A 41 -2.37 15.34 16.84
N ARG A 42 -2.85 15.25 18.11
CA ARG A 42 -4.12 15.88 18.54
C ARG A 42 -3.97 17.30 19.07
N ASP A 43 -2.88 17.58 19.80
CA ASP A 43 -2.72 18.83 20.57
C ASP A 43 -1.54 19.71 20.11
N GLY A 44 -0.74 19.22 19.15
CA GLY A 44 0.42 19.95 18.63
C GLY A 44 1.61 20.00 19.60
N SER A 45 1.60 19.26 20.72
CA SER A 45 2.68 19.23 21.71
C SER A 45 3.98 18.63 21.18
N VAL A 46 3.88 17.81 20.13
CA VAL A 46 4.99 17.20 19.38
C VAL A 46 4.69 17.33 17.89
N ARG A 47 5.71 17.56 17.07
CA ARG A 47 5.57 17.67 15.63
C ARG A 47 5.34 16.29 14.99
N VAL A 48 4.07 15.91 14.92
CA VAL A 48 3.57 14.68 14.31
C VAL A 48 2.35 15.04 13.47
N GLU A 49 2.37 14.72 12.20
CA GLU A 49 1.20 14.85 11.33
C GLU A 49 0.23 13.69 11.50
N ALA A 50 -1.07 13.97 11.47
CA ALA A 50 -2.09 12.94 11.42
C ALA A 50 -2.01 12.18 10.10
N ARG A 51 -2.26 10.85 10.13
CA ARG A 51 -2.20 9.95 8.98
C ARG A 51 -3.36 8.98 8.98
N THR A 52 -3.94 8.78 7.83
CA THR A 52 -4.91 7.71 7.59
C THR A 52 -4.19 6.39 7.28
N GLN A 53 -4.92 5.29 7.36
CA GLN A 53 -4.37 3.95 7.09
C GLN A 53 -3.96 3.82 5.63
N GLU A 54 -2.98 2.99 5.38
CA GLU A 54 -2.21 2.90 4.15
C GLU A 54 -3.08 2.65 2.91
N CYS A 55 -2.88 3.48 1.91
CA CYS A 55 -3.42 3.35 0.57
C CYS A 55 -2.61 4.22 -0.39
N VAL A 56 -2.29 3.70 -1.58
CA VAL A 56 -1.56 4.45 -2.61
C VAL A 56 -2.30 4.36 -3.94
N ALA A 57 -2.36 5.46 -4.67
CA ALA A 57 -2.91 5.49 -6.04
C ALA A 57 -1.78 5.63 -7.05
N VAL A 58 -1.85 4.84 -8.15
CA VAL A 58 -0.86 4.83 -9.23
C VAL A 58 -1.54 5.02 -10.58
N SER A 59 -0.96 5.85 -11.46
CA SER A 59 -1.43 6.09 -12.83
C SER A 59 -0.27 6.33 -13.78
N SER A 60 -0.42 5.99 -15.07
CA SER A 60 0.59 6.25 -16.11
C SER A 60 0.08 7.08 -17.29
N ASP A 61 -1.21 7.45 -17.31
CA ASP A 61 -1.86 8.04 -18.47
C ASP A 61 -2.29 9.50 -18.25
N ASP A 62 -1.43 10.30 -17.67
CA ASP A 62 -1.72 11.66 -17.25
C ASP A 62 -2.85 11.78 -16.21
N GLY A 63 -3.09 10.69 -15.46
CA GLY A 63 -4.09 10.63 -14.40
C GLY A 63 -5.52 10.38 -14.87
N LYS A 64 -5.72 9.76 -16.03
CA LYS A 64 -7.06 9.39 -16.53
C LYS A 64 -7.60 8.15 -15.87
N ALA A 65 -6.73 7.15 -15.63
CA ALA A 65 -7.04 5.90 -14.95
C ALA A 65 -6.10 5.68 -13.78
N TRP A 66 -6.66 5.50 -12.59
CA TRP A 66 -5.93 5.26 -11.36
C TRP A 66 -6.15 3.85 -10.84
N PHE A 67 -5.09 3.24 -10.34
CA PHE A 67 -5.15 1.98 -9.61
C PHE A 67 -4.82 2.25 -8.16
N LEU A 68 -5.69 1.81 -7.26
CA LEU A 68 -5.40 1.86 -5.83
C LEU A 68 -4.60 0.61 -5.45
N VAL A 69 -3.57 0.78 -4.65
CA VAL A 69 -2.95 -0.30 -3.90
C VAL A 69 -3.56 -0.28 -2.51
N ASN A 70 -4.27 -1.34 -2.18
CA ASN A 70 -5.12 -1.51 -1.01
C ASN A 70 -6.34 -0.55 -0.95
N ALA A 71 -7.23 -0.77 0.00
CA ALA A 71 -8.41 0.04 0.23
C ALA A 71 -8.67 0.16 1.73
N SER A 72 -8.14 1.22 2.34
CA SER A 72 -8.22 1.46 3.78
C SER A 72 -9.63 1.78 4.25
N PRO A 73 -9.95 1.64 5.53
CA PRO A 73 -11.22 2.05 6.11
C PRO A 73 -11.59 3.51 5.83
N GLU A 74 -10.59 4.40 5.69
CA GLU A 74 -10.77 5.82 5.42
C GLU A 74 -10.84 6.16 3.92
N ILE A 75 -10.94 5.16 3.04
CA ILE A 75 -10.88 5.33 1.57
C ILE A 75 -11.75 6.48 1.04
N ARG A 76 -12.92 6.71 1.62
CA ARG A 76 -13.78 7.82 1.23
C ARG A 76 -13.12 9.18 1.49
N ALA A 77 -12.57 9.39 2.68
CA ALA A 77 -11.89 10.63 3.04
C ALA A 77 -10.61 10.81 2.19
N GLN A 78 -9.91 9.72 1.92
CA GLN A 78 -8.72 9.70 1.06
C GLN A 78 -9.04 10.09 -0.38
N ILE A 79 -10.13 9.59 -0.95
CA ILE A 79 -10.59 10.01 -2.29
C ILE A 79 -10.95 11.50 -2.28
N GLU A 80 -11.68 11.98 -1.28
CA GLU A 80 -12.08 13.39 -1.18
C GLU A 80 -10.87 14.34 -1.00
N SER A 81 -9.79 13.89 -0.37
CA SER A 81 -8.57 14.69 -0.22
C SER A 81 -7.69 14.73 -1.49
N CYS A 82 -7.94 13.83 -2.45
CA CYS A 82 -7.16 13.70 -3.68
C CYS A 82 -7.97 14.11 -4.91
N THR A 83 -7.81 15.33 -5.39
CA THR A 83 -8.59 15.89 -6.54
C THR A 83 -8.44 15.06 -7.81
N ALA A 84 -7.32 14.34 -7.99
CA ALA A 84 -7.10 13.45 -9.13
C ALA A 84 -8.04 12.23 -9.15
N LEU A 85 -8.63 11.89 -8.00
CA LEU A 85 -9.58 10.79 -7.85
C LEU A 85 -11.04 11.24 -7.84
N HIS A 86 -11.30 12.55 -7.97
CA HIS A 86 -12.68 13.05 -8.00
C HIS A 86 -13.40 12.62 -9.28
N PRO A 87 -14.71 12.34 -9.20
CA PRO A 87 -15.56 12.11 -10.37
C PRO A 87 -15.50 13.29 -11.35
N ARG A 88 -15.45 13.01 -12.63
CA ARG A 88 -15.43 14.00 -13.73
C ARG A 88 -16.82 14.26 -14.29
N GLU A 89 -17.74 13.32 -14.01
CA GLU A 89 -19.13 13.34 -14.45
C GLU A 89 -20.04 12.84 -13.33
N VAL A 90 -21.36 12.90 -13.56
CA VAL A 90 -22.36 12.35 -12.63
C VAL A 90 -22.21 10.82 -12.59
N ARG A 91 -21.86 10.27 -11.42
CA ARG A 91 -21.64 8.82 -11.25
C ARG A 91 -20.47 8.26 -12.07
N ASP A 92 -19.37 8.96 -12.04
CA ASP A 92 -18.08 8.53 -12.60
C ASP A 92 -17.06 8.19 -11.50
N SER A 93 -16.00 7.50 -11.89
CA SER A 93 -14.82 7.29 -11.04
C SER A 93 -13.59 7.09 -11.93
N PRO A 94 -12.50 7.83 -11.70
CA PRO A 94 -11.23 7.60 -12.37
C PRO A 94 -10.50 6.35 -11.85
N ILE A 95 -11.01 5.69 -10.79
CA ILE A 95 -10.43 4.46 -10.24
C ILE A 95 -10.77 3.28 -11.15
N ALA A 96 -9.78 2.82 -11.91
CA ALA A 96 -9.90 1.72 -12.87
C ALA A 96 -9.79 0.34 -12.22
N GLY A 97 -9.11 0.24 -11.06
CA GLY A 97 -8.96 -1.01 -10.34
C GLY A 97 -8.33 -0.83 -8.96
N ILE A 98 -8.39 -1.89 -8.17
CA ILE A 98 -7.83 -1.97 -6.83
C ILE A 98 -6.97 -3.22 -6.75
N LEU A 99 -5.71 -3.07 -6.33
CA LEU A 99 -4.71 -4.12 -6.20
C LEU A 99 -4.55 -4.44 -4.72
N LEU A 100 -4.81 -5.66 -4.29
CA LEU A 100 -4.69 -6.06 -2.88
C LEU A 100 -3.37 -6.78 -2.65
N THR A 101 -2.64 -6.37 -1.61
CA THR A 101 -1.38 -7.00 -1.18
C THR A 101 -1.61 -8.15 -0.21
N ASN A 102 -2.62 -8.04 0.64
CA ASN A 102 -3.04 -9.07 1.60
C ASN A 102 -4.52 -8.88 1.97
N GLY A 103 -5.02 -9.65 2.95
CA GLY A 103 -6.41 -9.63 3.39
C GLY A 103 -6.66 -8.86 4.69
N ASP A 104 -5.69 -8.14 5.25
CA ASP A 104 -5.88 -7.39 6.49
C ASP A 104 -6.96 -6.30 6.37
N LEU A 105 -7.61 -5.96 7.47
CA LEU A 105 -8.76 -5.05 7.46
C LEU A 105 -8.39 -3.65 7.01
N ASP A 106 -7.21 -3.17 7.37
CA ASP A 106 -6.68 -1.88 6.93
C ASP A 106 -6.38 -1.83 5.43
N HIS A 107 -6.23 -2.98 4.76
CA HIS A 107 -6.04 -3.10 3.32
C HIS A 107 -7.31 -3.40 2.53
N THR A 108 -8.38 -3.89 3.17
CA THR A 108 -9.54 -4.42 2.45
C THR A 108 -10.89 -3.84 2.87
N LEU A 109 -11.03 -3.29 4.10
CA LEU A 109 -12.34 -2.87 4.62
C LEU A 109 -12.96 -1.76 3.80
N GLY A 110 -12.15 -0.89 3.20
CA GLY A 110 -12.59 0.19 2.32
C GLY A 110 -13.35 -0.28 1.08
N LEU A 111 -13.16 -1.53 0.63
CA LEU A 111 -13.94 -2.11 -0.47
C LEU A 111 -15.44 -2.06 -0.16
N LEU A 112 -15.83 -2.33 1.08
CA LEU A 112 -17.24 -2.28 1.52
C LEU A 112 -17.78 -0.84 1.57
N CYS A 113 -16.89 0.15 1.70
CA CYS A 113 -17.24 1.57 1.67
C CYS A 113 -17.47 2.08 0.24
N LEU A 114 -17.07 1.35 -0.81
CA LEU A 114 -17.22 1.71 -2.22
C LEU A 114 -18.44 1.05 -2.89
N ARG A 115 -19.50 0.75 -2.12
CA ARG A 115 -20.67 0.00 -2.57
C ARG A 115 -21.70 0.78 -3.42
N GLU A 116 -21.49 2.09 -3.68
CA GLU A 116 -22.50 3.00 -4.23
C GLU A 116 -22.62 2.91 -5.77
N TRP A 117 -23.18 1.82 -6.31
CA TRP A 117 -23.54 1.67 -7.74
C TRP A 117 -22.39 1.90 -8.75
N GLN A 118 -21.14 1.76 -8.30
CA GLN A 118 -19.95 1.78 -9.13
C GLN A 118 -19.47 0.35 -9.40
N ARG A 119 -19.02 0.08 -10.61
CA ARG A 119 -18.33 -1.18 -10.92
C ARG A 119 -16.91 -1.12 -10.36
N LEU A 120 -16.52 -2.17 -9.64
CA LEU A 120 -15.19 -2.31 -9.07
C LEU A 120 -14.46 -3.47 -9.76
N VAL A 121 -13.25 -3.22 -10.21
CA VAL A 121 -12.31 -4.26 -10.65
C VAL A 121 -11.29 -4.45 -9.55
N ILE A 122 -11.21 -5.66 -8.97
CA ILE A 122 -10.33 -5.95 -7.85
C ILE A 122 -9.37 -7.05 -8.27
N TYR A 123 -8.08 -6.76 -8.13
CA TYR A 123 -6.98 -7.67 -8.41
C TYR A 123 -6.45 -8.22 -7.09
N ALA A 124 -6.40 -9.53 -6.94
CA ALA A 124 -5.92 -10.19 -5.73
C ALA A 124 -5.41 -11.59 -6.04
N THR A 125 -4.58 -12.14 -5.16
CA THR A 125 -4.30 -13.57 -5.16
C THR A 125 -5.58 -14.34 -4.84
N ASP A 126 -5.64 -15.61 -5.20
CA ASP A 126 -6.85 -16.42 -4.95
C ASP A 126 -7.11 -16.59 -3.43
N THR A 127 -6.06 -16.67 -2.62
CA THR A 127 -6.19 -16.77 -1.15
C THR A 127 -6.77 -15.49 -0.54
N VAL A 128 -6.29 -14.32 -0.93
CA VAL A 128 -6.82 -13.03 -0.47
C VAL A 128 -8.29 -12.85 -0.92
N ARG A 129 -8.60 -13.16 -2.20
CA ARG A 129 -9.96 -13.10 -2.70
C ARG A 129 -10.90 -14.01 -1.90
N ARG A 130 -10.53 -15.28 -1.68
CA ARG A 130 -11.34 -16.24 -0.92
C ARG A 130 -11.54 -15.77 0.52
N GLY A 131 -10.47 -15.31 1.18
CA GLY A 131 -10.54 -14.79 2.53
C GLY A 131 -11.51 -13.62 2.70
N PHE A 132 -11.61 -12.74 1.70
CA PHE A 132 -12.54 -11.62 1.71
C PHE A 132 -13.98 -12.01 1.35
N VAL A 133 -14.17 -13.00 0.46
CA VAL A 133 -15.49 -13.36 -0.10
C VAL A 133 -16.18 -14.45 0.71
N GLU A 134 -15.43 -15.51 1.09
CA GLU A 134 -16.01 -16.69 1.74
C GLU A 134 -16.40 -16.40 3.19
N ASN A 135 -17.58 -16.84 3.58
CA ASN A 135 -18.15 -16.63 4.92
C ASN A 135 -18.34 -15.15 5.34
N ASN A 136 -18.15 -14.21 4.43
CA ASN A 136 -18.33 -12.78 4.69
C ASN A 136 -19.72 -12.33 4.22
N VAL A 137 -20.67 -12.30 5.15
CA VAL A 137 -22.04 -11.88 4.86
C VAL A 137 -22.12 -10.43 4.35
N LEU A 138 -21.18 -9.56 4.76
CA LEU A 138 -21.13 -8.17 4.33
C LEU A 138 -20.77 -8.04 2.84
N TYR A 139 -20.11 -9.04 2.27
CA TYR A 139 -19.78 -9.06 0.83
C TYR A 139 -21.03 -8.94 -0.07
N ARG A 140 -22.21 -9.33 0.42
CA ARG A 140 -23.49 -9.15 -0.28
C ARG A 140 -23.79 -7.69 -0.63
N THR A 141 -23.22 -6.74 0.09
CA THR A 141 -23.35 -5.29 -0.22
C THR A 141 -22.67 -4.90 -1.53
N LEU A 142 -21.71 -5.71 -2.00
CA LEU A 142 -21.00 -5.57 -3.26
C LEU A 142 -21.57 -6.45 -4.38
N GLN A 143 -22.74 -7.06 -4.16
CA GLN A 143 -23.43 -7.94 -5.11
C GLN A 143 -24.84 -7.44 -5.42
N ARG A 144 -25.12 -6.14 -5.31
CA ARG A 144 -26.44 -5.54 -5.46
C ARG A 144 -26.92 -5.51 -6.91
N PHE A 145 -26.02 -5.56 -7.86
CA PHE A 145 -26.33 -5.67 -9.28
C PHE A 145 -25.27 -6.54 -10.00
N ALA A 146 -25.64 -7.10 -11.15
CA ALA A 146 -24.78 -7.99 -11.92
C ALA A 146 -23.49 -7.27 -12.35
N GLY A 147 -22.33 -7.84 -12.02
CA GLY A 147 -21.02 -7.29 -12.38
C GLY A 147 -20.63 -6.04 -11.57
N GLN A 148 -21.20 -5.83 -10.38
CA GLN A 148 -20.75 -4.78 -9.47
C GLN A 148 -19.30 -4.96 -9.10
N VAL A 149 -18.86 -6.19 -8.80
CA VAL A 149 -17.45 -6.51 -8.55
C VAL A 149 -16.98 -7.54 -9.60
N SER A 150 -15.84 -7.25 -10.19
CA SER A 150 -15.10 -8.17 -11.07
C SER A 150 -13.75 -8.47 -10.43
N TRP A 151 -13.59 -9.70 -9.94
CA TRP A 151 -12.30 -10.18 -9.45
C TRP A 151 -11.42 -10.58 -10.63
N ARG A 152 -10.16 -10.13 -10.57
CA ARG A 152 -9.08 -10.50 -11.47
C ARG A 152 -7.99 -11.20 -10.66
N SER A 153 -7.51 -12.33 -11.17
CA SER A 153 -6.43 -13.07 -10.50
C SER A 153 -5.10 -12.31 -10.62
N LEU A 154 -4.35 -12.30 -9.51
CA LEU A 154 -2.94 -11.94 -9.45
C LEU A 154 -2.15 -13.18 -9.02
N PRO A 155 -1.88 -14.12 -9.94
CA PRO A 155 -1.07 -15.28 -9.60
C PRO A 155 0.35 -14.85 -9.29
N PRO A 156 0.95 -15.28 -8.16
CA PRO A 156 2.31 -14.91 -7.83
C PRO A 156 3.32 -15.34 -8.90
N GLY A 157 4.20 -14.40 -9.28
CA GLY A 157 5.23 -14.61 -10.30
C GLY A 157 4.77 -14.44 -11.74
N GLU A 158 3.51 -14.07 -11.97
CA GLU A 158 2.97 -13.79 -13.30
C GLU A 158 2.71 -12.29 -13.48
N GLU A 159 3.14 -11.72 -14.60
CA GLU A 159 2.82 -10.33 -14.96
C GLU A 159 1.41 -10.26 -15.54
N VAL A 160 0.57 -9.38 -14.99
CA VAL A 160 -0.81 -9.12 -15.41
C VAL A 160 -0.92 -7.72 -16.00
N ASP A 161 -1.45 -7.62 -17.22
CA ASP A 161 -1.78 -6.35 -17.86
C ASP A 161 -3.02 -5.73 -17.19
N LEU A 162 -2.90 -4.49 -16.73
CA LEU A 162 -3.99 -3.73 -16.12
C LEU A 162 -4.92 -3.06 -17.15
N GLY A 163 -4.73 -3.37 -18.41
CA GLY A 163 -5.53 -2.92 -19.54
C GLY A 163 -4.87 -1.81 -20.37
N THR A 164 -5.18 -1.81 -21.65
CA THR A 164 -4.57 -0.93 -22.65
C THR A 164 -4.75 0.57 -22.37
N ALA A 165 -5.81 0.95 -21.64
CA ALA A 165 -6.06 2.32 -21.26
C ALA A 165 -5.12 2.79 -20.13
N SER A 166 -4.63 1.87 -19.29
CA SER A 166 -3.74 2.22 -18.17
C SER A 166 -2.27 2.27 -18.57
N GLY A 167 -1.85 1.43 -19.52
CA GLY A 167 -0.43 1.27 -19.88
C GLY A 167 0.42 0.68 -18.75
N LEU A 168 -0.17 0.11 -17.70
CA LEU A 168 0.51 -0.49 -16.56
C LEU A 168 0.38 -2.01 -16.58
N CYS A 169 1.45 -2.68 -16.13
CA CYS A 169 1.45 -4.09 -15.78
C CYS A 169 1.78 -4.26 -14.30
N VAL A 170 1.29 -5.33 -13.69
CA VAL A 170 1.59 -5.68 -12.29
C VAL A 170 1.99 -7.13 -12.18
N GLU A 171 2.98 -7.41 -11.37
CA GLU A 171 3.37 -8.73 -10.92
C GLU A 171 3.29 -8.76 -9.39
N ALA A 172 2.56 -9.73 -8.85
CA ALA A 172 2.59 -10.02 -7.43
C ALA A 172 3.65 -11.08 -7.15
N PHE A 173 4.43 -10.93 -6.08
CA PHE A 173 5.37 -11.94 -5.63
C PHE A 173 5.31 -12.10 -4.11
N PRO A 174 5.45 -13.34 -3.59
CA PRO A 174 5.31 -13.61 -2.18
C PRO A 174 6.36 -12.90 -1.35
N VAL A 175 5.93 -12.33 -0.22
CA VAL A 175 6.83 -11.85 0.83
C VAL A 175 6.45 -12.49 2.15
N PRO A 176 7.42 -12.79 3.04
CA PRO A 176 7.12 -13.37 4.33
C PRO A 176 6.19 -12.46 5.14
N GLY A 177 5.07 -13.04 5.58
CA GLY A 177 4.01 -12.37 6.32
C GLY A 177 3.21 -13.40 7.11
N LYS A 178 2.01 -13.03 7.54
CA LYS A 178 1.06 -13.91 8.21
C LYS A 178 -0.32 -13.81 7.55
N PRO A 179 -1.20 -14.80 7.72
CA PRO A 179 -2.59 -14.66 7.37
C PRO A 179 -3.24 -13.51 8.16
N PRO A 180 -4.27 -12.83 7.61
CA PRO A 180 -5.01 -11.82 8.35
C PRO A 180 -5.69 -12.43 9.60
N VAL A 181 -5.77 -11.62 10.66
CA VAL A 181 -6.25 -12.06 11.98
C VAL A 181 -7.62 -12.77 11.93
N HIS A 182 -8.54 -12.30 11.09
CA HIS A 182 -9.88 -12.88 10.95
C HIS A 182 -9.87 -14.24 10.21
N LEU A 183 -8.77 -14.66 9.65
CA LEU A 183 -8.58 -15.97 9.00
C LEU A 183 -7.65 -16.89 9.80
N GLU A 184 -7.08 -16.44 10.91
CA GLU A 184 -6.21 -17.25 11.75
C GLU A 184 -6.96 -18.50 12.24
N GLY A 185 -6.38 -19.67 12.01
CA GLY A 185 -6.97 -20.97 12.37
C GLY A 185 -8.09 -21.46 11.44
N LEU A 186 -8.48 -20.71 10.42
CA LEU A 186 -9.53 -21.14 9.47
C LEU A 186 -8.99 -21.82 8.21
N GLY A 187 -7.68 -21.87 8.03
CA GLY A 187 -7.06 -22.50 6.86
C GLY A 187 -5.56 -22.71 7.05
N THR A 188 -4.93 -23.28 6.03
CA THR A 188 -3.46 -23.40 5.99
C THR A 188 -2.87 -22.11 5.43
N PRO A 189 -1.90 -21.49 6.14
CA PRO A 189 -1.19 -20.32 5.62
C PRO A 189 -0.57 -20.59 4.24
N SER A 190 -0.68 -19.62 3.34
CA SER A 190 -0.17 -19.68 1.98
C SER A 190 0.86 -18.59 1.73
N PRO A 191 1.93 -18.84 0.95
CA PRO A 191 2.80 -17.76 0.50
C PRO A 191 2.07 -16.64 -0.27
N ALA A 192 0.87 -16.93 -0.79
CA ALA A 192 0.03 -15.97 -1.50
C ALA A 192 -0.91 -15.16 -0.59
N ASP A 193 -0.86 -15.36 0.74
CA ASP A 193 -1.62 -14.55 1.71
C ASP A 193 -1.08 -13.12 1.82
N ASN A 194 0.23 -12.95 1.54
CA ASN A 194 0.89 -11.66 1.62
C ASN A 194 1.90 -11.51 0.47
N VAL A 195 1.71 -10.49 -0.36
CA VAL A 195 2.52 -10.26 -1.55
C VAL A 195 3.02 -8.82 -1.62
N ALA A 196 4.20 -8.65 -2.19
CA ALA A 196 4.64 -7.38 -2.74
C ALA A 196 4.18 -7.25 -4.20
N LEU A 197 4.09 -6.02 -4.68
CA LEU A 197 3.71 -5.71 -6.06
C LEU A 197 4.88 -5.05 -6.78
N ARG A 198 5.20 -5.53 -7.97
CA ARG A 198 6.02 -4.83 -8.96
C ARG A 198 5.08 -4.24 -10.01
N ILE A 199 4.93 -2.92 -10.03
CA ILE A 199 4.10 -2.20 -11.00
C ILE A 199 5.04 -1.58 -12.02
N ARG A 200 4.87 -1.92 -13.28
CA ARG A 200 5.73 -1.49 -14.38
C ARG A 200 4.93 -0.73 -15.43
N GLU A 201 5.51 0.35 -15.93
CA GLU A 201 5.06 1.06 -17.13
C GLU A 201 5.94 0.60 -18.32
N PRO A 202 5.42 -0.23 -19.24
CA PRO A 202 6.21 -0.85 -20.28
C PRO A 202 6.85 0.12 -21.28
N ALA A 203 6.20 1.26 -21.57
CA ALA A 203 6.69 2.19 -22.59
C ALA A 203 7.94 2.94 -22.15
N THR A 204 8.09 3.26 -20.86
CA THR A 204 9.26 3.95 -20.29
C THR A 204 10.19 3.00 -19.55
N GLY A 205 9.72 1.79 -19.21
CA GLY A 205 10.43 0.85 -18.36
C GLY A 205 10.46 1.24 -16.88
N ARG A 206 9.69 2.24 -16.45
CA ARG A 206 9.62 2.65 -15.03
C ARG A 206 8.99 1.58 -14.16
N VAL A 207 9.59 1.38 -12.99
CA VAL A 207 9.21 0.32 -12.05
C VAL A 207 9.01 0.88 -10.65
N LEU A 208 7.83 0.61 -10.08
CA LEU A 208 7.51 0.78 -8.67
C LEU A 208 7.48 -0.60 -8.01
N VAL A 209 8.18 -0.77 -6.89
CA VAL A 209 8.02 -1.90 -5.98
C VAL A 209 7.31 -1.44 -4.72
N TYR A 210 6.27 -2.17 -4.33
CA TYR A 210 5.43 -1.86 -3.19
C TYR A 210 5.36 -3.08 -2.25
N ALA A 211 5.84 -2.94 -1.01
CA ALA A 211 5.97 -4.01 -0.03
C ALA A 211 5.69 -3.47 1.38
N SER A 212 4.40 -3.31 1.74
CA SER A 212 3.97 -2.63 2.97
C SER A 212 3.85 -3.52 4.20
N ALA A 213 3.90 -4.85 4.05
CA ALA A 213 3.86 -5.80 5.17
C ALA A 213 4.91 -6.89 4.94
N VAL A 214 6.06 -6.81 5.61
CA VAL A 214 7.23 -7.67 5.34
C VAL A 214 7.88 -8.13 6.64
N ALA A 215 7.83 -9.43 6.93
CA ALA A 215 8.48 -9.99 8.11
C ALA A 215 10.01 -10.12 7.98
N ARG A 216 10.53 -10.19 6.75
CA ARG A 216 11.99 -10.21 6.47
C ARG A 216 12.26 -9.89 5.01
N VAL A 217 13.41 -9.29 4.72
CA VAL A 217 13.89 -9.09 3.36
C VAL A 217 14.37 -10.41 2.77
N THR A 218 13.80 -10.81 1.63
CA THR A 218 14.22 -11.98 0.87
C THR A 218 15.15 -11.58 -0.28
N PRO A 219 15.97 -12.51 -0.81
CA PRO A 219 16.79 -12.23 -2.00
C PRO A 219 15.96 -11.76 -3.20
N GLU A 220 14.75 -12.30 -3.38
CA GLU A 220 13.84 -11.92 -4.45
C GLU A 220 13.34 -10.47 -4.26
N LEU A 221 12.89 -10.12 -3.06
CA LEU A 221 12.47 -8.75 -2.74
C LEU A 221 13.63 -7.75 -2.89
N LEU A 222 14.83 -8.12 -2.44
CA LEU A 222 16.01 -7.28 -2.59
C LEU A 222 16.36 -7.04 -4.06
N ALA A 223 16.34 -8.09 -4.89
CA ALA A 223 16.58 -7.98 -6.33
C ALA A 223 15.51 -7.13 -7.04
N ALA A 224 14.23 -7.31 -6.66
CA ALA A 224 13.14 -6.50 -7.18
C ALA A 224 13.30 -5.02 -6.81
N ALA A 225 13.67 -4.73 -5.57
CA ALA A 225 13.91 -3.39 -5.06
C ALA A 225 15.11 -2.72 -5.74
N ASP A 226 16.22 -3.44 -5.95
CA ASP A 226 17.41 -2.91 -6.64
C ASP A 226 17.13 -2.52 -8.09
N ALA A 227 16.24 -3.26 -8.76
CA ALA A 227 15.83 -2.97 -10.13
C ALA A 227 14.78 -1.85 -10.25
N ALA A 228 14.20 -1.40 -9.15
CA ALA A 228 13.11 -0.41 -9.15
C ALA A 228 13.61 1.04 -9.31
N ASP A 229 12.72 1.93 -9.75
CA ASP A 229 12.91 3.39 -9.71
C ASP A 229 12.36 3.97 -8.40
N CYS A 230 11.35 3.32 -7.80
CA CYS A 230 10.78 3.67 -6.51
C CYS A 230 10.48 2.40 -5.70
N LEU A 231 10.77 2.43 -4.41
CA LEU A 231 10.46 1.39 -3.44
C LEU A 231 9.64 2.00 -2.30
N PHE A 232 8.40 1.56 -2.16
CA PHE A 232 7.69 1.68 -0.88
C PHE A 232 7.92 0.42 -0.06
N PHE A 233 8.37 0.60 1.17
CA PHE A 233 8.70 -0.50 2.06
C PHE A 233 8.04 -0.37 3.42
N ASP A 234 7.78 -1.50 4.06
CA ASP A 234 7.23 -1.65 5.40
C ASP A 234 7.99 -0.82 6.43
N GLY A 235 7.33 0.16 6.99
CA GLY A 235 7.83 1.06 8.02
C GLY A 235 7.11 0.92 9.36
N THR A 236 6.41 -0.20 9.59
CA THR A 236 5.47 -0.34 10.70
C THR A 236 6.12 -0.04 12.05
N PHE A 237 7.23 -0.64 12.38
CA PHE A 237 7.90 -0.47 13.66
C PHE A 237 9.36 -0.02 13.50
N TRP A 238 9.82 0.79 14.45
CA TRP A 238 11.23 1.13 14.58
C TRP A 238 12.03 -0.01 15.20
N SER A 239 11.52 -0.60 16.28
CA SER A 239 12.19 -1.64 17.04
C SER A 239 11.28 -2.86 17.29
N GLU A 240 11.91 -3.98 17.66
CA GLU A 240 11.20 -5.23 17.95
C GLU A 240 10.24 -5.08 19.13
N ASP A 241 10.61 -4.31 20.16
CA ASP A 241 9.88 -4.17 21.42
C ASP A 241 9.02 -2.89 21.51
N GLU A 242 8.86 -2.14 20.41
CA GLU A 242 8.15 -0.84 20.37
C GLU A 242 6.76 -0.90 21.00
N LEU A 243 6.00 -1.94 20.74
CA LEU A 243 4.65 -2.11 21.30
C LEU A 243 4.66 -2.40 22.80
N CYS A 244 5.74 -2.98 23.35
CA CYS A 244 5.86 -3.24 24.77
C CYS A 244 5.90 -1.92 25.58
N GLU A 245 6.42 -0.83 24.99
CA GLU A 245 6.47 0.49 25.61
C GLU A 245 5.07 1.10 25.83
N VAL A 246 4.06 0.63 25.09
CA VAL A 246 2.67 1.06 25.23
C VAL A 246 1.79 0.00 25.90
N GLY A 247 2.40 -1.01 26.53
CA GLY A 247 1.72 -2.01 27.35
C GLY A 247 1.18 -3.22 26.57
N SER A 248 1.59 -3.45 25.34
CA SER A 248 1.27 -4.68 24.60
C SER A 248 2.24 -5.80 24.99
N ASP A 249 1.76 -7.04 24.92
CA ASP A 249 2.57 -8.27 25.01
C ASP A 249 3.15 -8.71 23.65
N LYS A 250 2.78 -8.01 22.57
CA LYS A 250 3.18 -8.31 21.20
C LYS A 250 4.47 -7.57 20.83
N ARG A 251 5.26 -8.22 19.98
CA ARG A 251 6.46 -7.67 19.36
C ARG A 251 6.26 -7.53 17.85
N ALA A 252 7.14 -6.79 17.18
CA ALA A 252 7.08 -6.60 15.73
C ALA A 252 7.00 -7.93 14.96
N LYS A 253 7.82 -8.92 15.32
CA LYS A 253 7.82 -10.26 14.72
C LYS A 253 6.50 -11.01 14.90
N ASP A 254 5.78 -10.82 16.02
CA ASP A 254 4.50 -11.49 16.27
C ASP A 254 3.41 -10.95 15.35
N LEU A 255 3.61 -9.75 14.82
CA LEU A 255 2.77 -9.12 13.82
C LEU A 255 3.31 -9.26 12.38
N ALA A 256 4.42 -10.01 12.22
CA ALA A 256 5.08 -10.27 10.95
C ALA A 256 5.60 -9.01 10.23
N HIS A 257 6.12 -8.04 10.99
CA HIS A 257 6.79 -6.85 10.47
C HIS A 257 8.28 -6.83 10.85
N LEU A 258 9.13 -6.52 9.86
CA LEU A 258 10.56 -6.31 10.09
C LEU A 258 10.79 -4.89 10.63
N PRO A 259 11.41 -4.71 11.80
CA PRO A 259 11.74 -3.36 12.30
C PRO A 259 12.63 -2.59 11.33
N ILE A 260 12.51 -1.25 11.36
CA ILE A 260 13.38 -0.34 10.59
C ILE A 260 14.80 -0.35 11.17
N GLY A 261 14.92 -0.19 12.48
CA GLY A 261 16.19 0.01 13.19
C GLY A 261 16.94 -1.30 13.50
N GLY A 262 18.18 -1.14 14.01
CA GLY A 262 19.05 -2.25 14.37
C GLY A 262 19.86 -2.82 13.21
N GLU A 263 20.87 -3.64 13.54
CA GLU A 263 21.80 -4.24 12.56
C GLU A 263 21.10 -5.20 11.59
N SER A 264 20.03 -5.86 12.03
CA SER A 264 19.20 -6.77 11.21
C SER A 264 17.93 -6.11 10.71
N GLY A 265 17.74 -4.82 10.91
CA GLY A 265 16.58 -4.06 10.49
C GLY A 265 16.56 -3.77 8.99
N SER A 266 15.40 -3.32 8.51
CA SER A 266 15.22 -3.02 7.08
C SER A 266 16.07 -1.85 6.61
N LEU A 267 16.40 -0.89 7.48
CA LEU A 267 17.28 0.24 7.15
C LEU A 267 18.68 -0.25 6.77
N ALA A 268 19.25 -1.17 7.56
CA ALA A 268 20.55 -1.76 7.27
C ALA A 268 20.52 -2.62 5.99
N ALA A 269 19.48 -3.44 5.83
CA ALA A 269 19.34 -4.33 4.69
C ALA A 269 19.16 -3.60 3.35
N LEU A 270 18.48 -2.45 3.34
CA LEU A 270 18.12 -1.73 2.13
C LEU A 270 19.01 -0.49 1.86
N SER A 271 19.86 -0.09 2.81
CA SER A 271 20.79 1.05 2.63
C SER A 271 21.74 0.90 1.43
N PRO A 272 22.18 -0.32 1.03
CA PRO A 272 23.02 -0.48 -0.15
C PRO A 272 22.32 -0.21 -1.48
N LEU A 273 20.99 -0.13 -1.51
CA LEU A 273 20.22 0.18 -2.72
C LEU A 273 20.32 1.67 -3.04
N HIS A 274 20.89 2.01 -4.19
CA HIS A 274 21.09 3.42 -4.58
C HIS A 274 20.19 3.88 -5.72
N ARG A 275 19.65 2.94 -6.51
CA ARG A 275 18.81 3.27 -7.66
C ARG A 275 17.42 3.76 -7.25
N PRO A 276 16.65 3.06 -6.38
CA PRO A 276 15.28 3.46 -6.09
C PRO A 276 15.21 4.69 -5.19
N GLN A 277 14.21 5.54 -5.41
CA GLN A 277 13.69 6.38 -4.34
C GLN A 277 13.12 5.45 -3.26
N ARG A 278 13.64 5.50 -2.04
CA ARG A 278 13.28 4.59 -0.94
C ARG A 278 12.38 5.30 0.05
N ILE A 279 11.20 4.73 0.29
CA ILE A 279 10.14 5.39 1.07
C ILE A 279 9.54 4.36 2.04
N TYR A 280 9.60 4.65 3.33
CA TYR A 280 8.86 3.89 4.33
C TYR A 280 7.40 4.31 4.36
N ILE A 281 6.50 3.32 4.36
CA ILE A 281 5.05 3.48 4.44
C ILE A 281 4.49 2.49 5.48
N HIS A 282 3.20 2.50 5.76
CA HIS A 282 2.56 1.61 6.73
C HIS A 282 3.11 1.82 8.15
N LEU A 283 3.14 3.08 8.59
CA LEU A 283 3.79 3.49 9.84
C LEU A 283 2.84 3.31 11.03
N ASN A 284 3.25 2.55 12.05
CA ASN A 284 2.44 2.42 13.26
C ASN A 284 2.44 3.72 14.06
N ASN A 285 1.34 4.01 14.75
CA ASN A 285 1.17 5.23 15.55
C ASN A 285 2.21 5.40 16.68
N THR A 286 2.85 4.31 17.11
CA THR A 286 3.90 4.35 18.15
C THR A 286 5.28 4.64 17.57
N ASN A 287 5.49 4.43 16.27
CA ASN A 287 6.80 4.52 15.64
C ASN A 287 7.43 5.92 15.81
N PRO A 288 8.63 6.02 16.43
CA PRO A 288 9.28 7.31 16.67
C PRO A 288 9.65 8.06 15.39
N VAL A 289 9.76 7.42 14.23
CA VAL A 289 10.02 8.08 12.94
C VAL A 289 8.91 9.04 12.51
N LEU A 290 7.71 8.95 13.12
CA LEU A 290 6.60 9.88 12.89
C LEU A 290 6.90 11.29 13.42
N ARG A 291 7.75 11.42 14.45
CA ARG A 291 8.17 12.71 14.98
C ARG A 291 9.25 13.33 14.09
N GLU A 292 9.02 14.54 13.61
CA GLU A 292 9.93 15.22 12.68
C GLU A 292 11.34 15.44 13.21
N ASP A 293 11.50 15.56 14.52
CA ASP A 293 12.77 15.86 15.22
C ASP A 293 13.35 14.65 15.96
N SER A 294 12.81 13.45 15.76
CA SER A 294 13.33 12.26 16.41
C SER A 294 14.68 11.83 15.83
N PRO A 295 15.60 11.29 16.67
CA PRO A 295 16.86 10.73 16.18
C PRO A 295 16.64 9.57 15.19
N GLU A 296 15.56 8.82 15.34
CA GLU A 296 15.17 7.73 14.44
C GLU A 296 14.83 8.26 13.04
N ARG A 297 14.03 9.34 12.97
CA ARG A 297 13.74 10.00 11.70
C ARG A 297 15.00 10.53 11.03
N VAL A 298 15.84 11.20 11.78
CA VAL A 298 17.12 11.71 11.28
C VAL A 298 18.01 10.57 10.75
N ALA A 299 18.02 9.41 11.40
CA ALA A 299 18.78 8.24 10.94
C ALA A 299 18.25 7.71 9.61
N VAL A 300 16.93 7.60 9.45
CA VAL A 300 16.26 7.20 8.21
C VAL A 300 16.57 8.15 7.05
N GLU A 301 16.46 9.46 7.28
CA GLU A 301 16.70 10.49 6.26
C GLU A 301 18.19 10.57 5.85
N ARG A 302 19.11 10.43 6.81
CA ARG A 302 20.56 10.35 6.54
C ARG A 302 20.95 9.14 5.71
N ALA A 303 20.23 8.04 5.83
CA ALA A 303 20.40 6.86 4.99
C ALA A 303 19.77 7.03 3.60
N GLY A 304 19.17 8.19 3.29
CA GLY A 304 18.56 8.51 2.01
C GLY A 304 17.17 7.94 1.81
N PHE A 305 16.45 7.63 2.88
CA PHE A 305 15.04 7.23 2.84
C PHE A 305 14.13 8.43 3.11
N ARG A 306 12.93 8.36 2.60
CA ARG A 306 11.83 9.27 2.92
C ARG A 306 10.82 8.54 3.81
N ILE A 307 10.05 9.29 4.57
CA ILE A 307 8.90 8.81 5.32
C ILE A 307 7.65 9.26 4.57
N ALA A 308 6.78 8.32 4.20
CA ALA A 308 5.52 8.65 3.53
C ALA A 308 4.63 9.50 4.44
N CYS A 309 3.90 10.42 3.85
CA CYS A 309 2.80 11.15 4.48
C CYS A 309 1.61 11.22 3.52
N ASP A 310 0.43 11.39 4.08
CA ASP A 310 -0.80 11.53 3.30
C ASP A 310 -0.68 12.75 2.38
N GLY A 311 -1.05 12.60 1.12
CA GLY A 311 -0.90 13.64 0.10
C GLY A 311 0.49 13.71 -0.58
N MET A 312 1.48 12.85 -0.21
CA MET A 312 2.77 12.81 -0.90
C MET A 312 2.61 12.41 -2.37
N GLU A 313 3.22 13.18 -3.26
CA GLU A 313 3.25 12.93 -4.70
C GLU A 313 4.64 12.51 -5.18
N ILE A 314 4.69 11.51 -6.06
CA ILE A 314 5.92 11.04 -6.72
C ILE A 314 5.65 10.88 -8.21
N ALA A 315 6.61 11.29 -9.02
CA ALA A 315 6.64 11.06 -10.47
C ALA A 315 7.92 10.30 -10.84
N LEU A 316 7.78 9.27 -11.71
CA LEU A 316 8.89 8.43 -12.17
C LEU A 316 9.11 8.60 -13.69
#